data_5aa1d509331279df5ec9afb6690a97ea
#
_entry.id   5aa1d509331279df5ec9afb6690a97ea
#
_cell.length_a   1.000
_cell.length_b   1.000
_cell.length_c   1.000
_cell.angle_alpha   90.00
_cell.angle_beta   90.00
_cell.angle_gamma   90.00
#
_symmetry.space_group_name_H-M   'P 1'
#
loop_
_entity.id
_entity.type
_entity.pdbx_description
1 polymer ?
#
loop_
_entity_poly.entity_id
_entity_poly.type
_entity_poly.pdbx_seq_one_letter_code
_entity_poly.pdbx_strand_id
1 'polypeptide(L)'
;MNSFFIGNVEIEKTAALAPMASVADKSYRLMCKEYGASYLVSEMISSKGLCFGDKKTARLCEIESEERPYALQLFGEDPYYMGKAAYKLNEYSPDIIDINMGCPVPKIVGNGSGSALMKLPDTAAEICREVVKNANCPVTVKFRAGWDENSINAVEFAKLMEQAGASAVTCHGRTRTQFYSGKADWDIIKQVKGAVKIPVIGNGDVVDGESAKAMYEQTGCDLVMIGRGSYGRPWVFRDVKHYLETGEKLPEVTIEEKMAVMKKHCELICKYKGERQGMKEARKNCAWYVKGLKGSARLRAQCGGLNTISDLYEMIDHILANELGE
;
A
#
# COMPACT_ATOMS: atom_id res chain seq x y z
N MET A 1 3.74 -20.54 10.83
CA MET A 1 2.85 -19.34 10.74
C MET A 1 1.53 -19.74 10.13
N ASN A 2 0.44 -19.09 10.53
CA ASN A 2 -0.88 -19.35 9.95
C ASN A 2 -1.02 -18.55 8.65
N SER A 3 -1.62 -19.16 7.63
CA SER A 3 -2.06 -18.48 6.41
C SER A 3 -3.59 -18.38 6.37
N PHE A 4 -4.10 -17.57 5.47
CA PHE A 4 -5.52 -17.49 5.13
C PHE A 4 -5.66 -17.31 3.60
N PHE A 5 -6.88 -17.44 3.09
CA PHE A 5 -7.13 -17.38 1.67
C PHE A 5 -7.98 -16.16 1.30
N ILE A 6 -7.57 -15.47 0.23
CA ILE A 6 -8.41 -14.51 -0.50
C ILE A 6 -8.84 -15.22 -1.80
N GLY A 7 -10.07 -15.71 -1.84
CA GLY A 7 -10.49 -16.63 -2.90
C GLY A 7 -9.62 -17.89 -2.90
N ASN A 8 -8.85 -18.09 -3.97
CA ASN A 8 -7.88 -19.19 -4.13
C ASN A 8 -6.42 -18.78 -3.86
N VAL A 9 -6.18 -17.55 -3.46
CA VAL A 9 -4.81 -17.02 -3.21
C VAL A 9 -4.47 -17.16 -1.74
N GLU A 10 -3.43 -17.91 -1.42
CA GLU A 10 -2.92 -18.08 -0.07
C GLU A 10 -2.05 -16.89 0.33
N ILE A 11 -2.32 -16.30 1.49
CA ILE A 11 -1.59 -15.17 2.06
C ILE A 11 -1.06 -15.55 3.45
N GLU A 12 0.23 -15.35 3.69
CA GLU A 12 0.83 -15.51 5.01
C GLU A 12 0.32 -14.40 5.96
N LYS A 13 -0.08 -14.79 7.16
CA LYS A 13 -0.65 -13.85 8.16
C LYS A 13 0.45 -13.06 8.88
N THR A 14 1.10 -12.15 8.17
CA THR A 14 2.12 -11.23 8.70
C THR A 14 1.72 -9.77 8.45
N ALA A 15 2.21 -9.14 7.39
CA ALA A 15 1.83 -7.78 7.03
C ALA A 15 1.86 -7.53 5.52
N ALA A 16 0.89 -6.78 5.00
CA ALA A 16 0.81 -6.31 3.63
C ALA A 16 1.35 -4.89 3.47
N LEU A 17 1.91 -4.57 2.28
CA LEU A 17 2.20 -3.20 1.90
C LEU A 17 0.95 -2.53 1.32
N ALA A 18 0.58 -1.37 1.85
CA ALA A 18 -0.54 -0.59 1.34
C ALA A 18 -0.25 0.04 -0.03
N PRO A 19 -1.26 0.17 -0.91
CA PRO A 19 -1.14 0.95 -2.13
C PRO A 19 -0.94 2.42 -1.80
N MET A 20 0.14 3.01 -2.32
CA MET A 20 0.51 4.41 -2.06
C MET A 20 1.07 5.04 -3.33
N ALA A 21 0.30 5.92 -3.96
CA ALA A 21 0.70 6.59 -5.19
C ALA A 21 2.07 7.28 -5.04
N SER A 22 2.94 7.06 -6.02
CA SER A 22 4.33 7.55 -6.05
C SER A 22 5.23 7.08 -4.90
N VAL A 23 4.81 6.11 -4.09
CA VAL A 23 5.59 5.52 -2.98
C VAL A 23 5.76 4.02 -3.16
N ALA A 24 4.64 3.30 -3.28
CA ALA A 24 4.63 1.86 -3.50
C ALA A 24 4.80 1.55 -5.00
N ASP A 25 5.81 2.15 -5.62
CA ASP A 25 6.21 1.81 -6.99
C ASP A 25 6.92 0.44 -7.02
N LYS A 26 7.18 -0.08 -8.22
CA LYS A 26 7.81 -1.41 -8.41
C LYS A 26 9.08 -1.56 -7.56
N SER A 27 9.93 -0.54 -7.54
CA SER A 27 11.20 -0.58 -6.80
C SER A 27 10.97 -0.78 -5.30
N TYR A 28 10.03 -0.01 -4.73
CA TYR A 28 9.73 -0.09 -3.30
C TYR A 28 8.98 -1.38 -2.93
N ARG A 29 8.07 -1.85 -3.79
CA ARG A 29 7.37 -3.12 -3.58
C ARG A 29 8.33 -4.30 -3.52
N LEU A 30 9.29 -4.37 -4.44
CA LEU A 30 10.34 -5.41 -4.44
C LEU A 30 11.19 -5.35 -3.16
N MET A 31 11.57 -4.15 -2.71
CA MET A 31 12.26 -3.99 -1.42
C MET A 31 11.41 -4.51 -0.25
N CYS A 32 10.14 -4.13 -0.16
CA CYS A 32 9.26 -4.59 0.89
C CYS A 32 9.04 -6.11 0.84
N LYS A 33 8.96 -6.68 -0.37
CA LYS A 33 8.83 -8.13 -0.56
C LYS A 33 10.05 -8.88 -0.06
N GLU A 34 11.24 -8.40 -0.40
CA GLU A 34 12.50 -8.97 0.10
C GLU A 34 12.58 -8.97 1.63
N TYR A 35 12.01 -7.95 2.27
CA TYR A 35 11.89 -7.87 3.73
C TYR A 35 10.67 -8.61 4.30
N GLY A 36 9.94 -9.39 3.52
CA GLY A 36 8.90 -10.29 4.01
C GLY A 36 7.48 -9.73 4.02
N ALA A 37 7.18 -8.67 3.25
CA ALA A 37 5.79 -8.30 3.01
C ALA A 37 5.03 -9.47 2.38
N SER A 38 3.98 -9.95 3.04
CA SER A 38 3.24 -11.14 2.62
C SER A 38 2.32 -10.89 1.44
N TYR A 39 1.86 -9.66 1.25
CA TYR A 39 0.96 -9.26 0.19
C TYR A 39 1.26 -7.83 -0.27
N LEU A 40 1.27 -7.63 -1.57
CA LEU A 40 1.57 -6.35 -2.20
C LEU A 40 0.39 -5.87 -3.04
N VAL A 41 0.18 -4.55 -3.08
CA VAL A 41 -0.83 -3.91 -3.91
C VAL A 41 -0.17 -2.81 -4.74
N SER A 42 -0.52 -2.73 -6.03
CA SER A 42 0.01 -1.73 -6.95
C SER A 42 -0.36 -0.30 -6.56
N GLU A 43 0.27 0.67 -7.22
CA GLU A 43 -0.29 2.02 -7.30
C GLU A 43 -1.65 2.00 -8.04
N MET A 44 -2.44 3.06 -7.85
CA MET A 44 -3.78 3.15 -8.44
C MET A 44 -3.74 3.23 -9.97
N ILE A 45 -4.43 2.31 -10.65
CA ILE A 45 -4.57 2.20 -12.10
C ILE A 45 -5.91 2.82 -12.50
N SER A 46 -5.89 3.84 -13.35
CA SER A 46 -7.10 4.46 -13.87
C SER A 46 -7.85 3.52 -14.82
N SER A 47 -9.10 3.20 -14.51
CA SER A 47 -9.94 2.36 -15.38
C SER A 47 -10.12 2.97 -16.77
N LYS A 48 -10.45 4.26 -16.86
CA LYS A 48 -10.54 4.99 -18.13
C LYS A 48 -9.18 5.09 -18.83
N GLY A 49 -8.10 5.40 -18.08
CA GLY A 49 -6.74 5.44 -18.64
C GLY A 49 -6.35 4.13 -19.31
N LEU A 50 -6.59 3.01 -18.63
CA LEU A 50 -6.33 1.67 -19.18
C LEU A 50 -7.23 1.35 -20.39
N CYS A 51 -8.53 1.68 -20.32
CA CYS A 51 -9.47 1.46 -21.41
C CYS A 51 -9.12 2.25 -22.68
N PHE A 52 -8.59 3.47 -22.54
CA PHE A 52 -8.20 4.33 -23.65
C PHE A 52 -6.73 4.16 -24.10
N GLY A 53 -5.99 3.20 -23.53
CA GLY A 53 -4.66 2.85 -24.00
C GLY A 53 -3.56 3.81 -23.55
N ASP A 54 -3.73 4.48 -22.39
CA ASP A 54 -2.67 5.32 -21.83
C ASP A 54 -1.45 4.48 -21.44
N LYS A 55 -0.32 4.75 -22.11
CA LYS A 55 0.93 4.00 -21.94
C LYS A 55 1.51 4.10 -20.52
N LYS A 56 1.28 5.22 -19.82
CA LYS A 56 1.74 5.36 -18.43
C LYS A 56 0.94 4.47 -17.49
N THR A 57 -0.38 4.43 -17.69
CA THR A 57 -1.28 3.54 -16.96
C THR A 57 -0.94 2.07 -17.20
N ALA A 58 -0.66 1.67 -18.45
CA ALA A 58 -0.29 0.30 -18.81
C ALA A 58 1.00 -0.16 -18.08
N ARG A 59 2.00 0.71 -17.92
CA ARG A 59 3.23 0.38 -17.18
C ARG A 59 2.99 0.07 -15.69
N LEU A 60 1.94 0.60 -15.10
CA LEU A 60 1.57 0.29 -13.71
C LEU A 60 1.01 -1.13 -13.54
N CYS A 61 0.62 -1.76 -14.65
CA CYS A 61 0.06 -3.13 -14.65
C CYS A 61 1.15 -4.20 -14.74
N GLU A 62 2.41 -3.84 -15.04
CA GLU A 62 3.51 -4.79 -15.15
C GLU A 62 3.86 -5.41 -13.78
N ILE A 63 3.93 -6.74 -13.74
CA ILE A 63 4.17 -7.54 -12.54
C ILE A 63 5.48 -8.32 -12.69
N GLU A 64 6.33 -8.31 -11.66
CA GLU A 64 7.45 -9.24 -11.54
C GLU A 64 7.00 -10.49 -10.75
N SER A 65 7.59 -11.64 -11.06
CA SER A 65 7.27 -12.91 -10.37
C SER A 65 7.50 -12.82 -8.87
N GLU A 66 8.53 -12.08 -8.47
CA GLU A 66 8.96 -11.89 -7.08
C GLU A 66 7.97 -11.06 -6.25
N GLU A 67 7.05 -10.31 -6.89
CA GLU A 67 6.05 -9.50 -6.18
C GLU A 67 4.87 -10.35 -5.64
N ARG A 68 4.71 -11.59 -6.13
CA ARG A 68 3.54 -12.42 -5.79
C ARG A 68 3.54 -12.92 -4.33
N PRO A 69 2.37 -13.03 -3.68
CA PRO A 69 1.04 -12.66 -4.20
C PRO A 69 0.85 -11.14 -4.32
N TYR A 70 0.27 -10.72 -5.44
CA TYR A 70 0.22 -9.33 -5.86
C TYR A 70 -1.14 -8.92 -6.43
N ALA A 71 -1.65 -7.76 -6.00
CA ALA A 71 -2.87 -7.17 -6.55
C ALA A 71 -2.60 -5.97 -7.44
N LEU A 72 -3.33 -5.88 -8.55
CA LEU A 72 -3.46 -4.65 -9.33
C LEU A 72 -4.67 -3.86 -8.83
N GLN A 73 -4.44 -2.59 -8.40
CA GLN A 73 -5.50 -1.76 -7.84
C GLN A 73 -6.10 -0.83 -8.88
N LEU A 74 -7.39 -1.05 -9.22
CA LEU A 74 -8.18 -0.17 -10.09
C LEU A 74 -8.82 0.98 -9.30
N PHE A 75 -8.99 2.14 -9.95
CA PHE A 75 -9.89 3.19 -9.50
C PHE A 75 -10.70 3.77 -10.66
N GLY A 76 -11.91 4.18 -10.37
CA GLY A 76 -12.86 4.78 -11.30
C GLY A 76 -14.21 4.98 -10.63
N GLU A 77 -15.09 5.72 -11.29
CA GLU A 77 -16.44 6.05 -10.83
C GLU A 77 -17.55 5.38 -11.67
N ASP A 78 -17.17 4.78 -12.78
CA ASP A 78 -18.10 4.26 -13.78
C ASP A 78 -18.03 2.72 -13.84
N PRO A 79 -19.12 2.00 -13.52
CA PRO A 79 -19.15 0.55 -13.50
C PRO A 79 -18.73 -0.10 -14.82
N TYR A 80 -19.15 0.47 -15.96
CA TYR A 80 -18.80 -0.04 -17.28
C TYR A 80 -17.29 -0.01 -17.55
N TYR A 81 -16.64 1.16 -17.28
CA TYR A 81 -15.20 1.28 -17.47
C TYR A 81 -14.41 0.47 -16.45
N MET A 82 -14.93 0.30 -15.23
CA MET A 82 -14.29 -0.55 -14.21
C MET A 82 -14.32 -2.02 -14.61
N GLY A 83 -15.45 -2.53 -15.06
CA GLY A 83 -15.54 -3.90 -15.59
C GLY A 83 -14.67 -4.12 -16.82
N LYS A 84 -14.69 -3.19 -17.78
CA LYS A 84 -13.84 -3.25 -18.98
C LYS A 84 -12.34 -3.21 -18.65
N ALA A 85 -11.95 -2.42 -17.64
CA ALA A 85 -10.56 -2.38 -17.16
C ALA A 85 -10.16 -3.69 -16.49
N ALA A 86 -11.03 -4.27 -15.67
CA ALA A 86 -10.81 -5.59 -15.05
C ALA A 86 -10.57 -6.68 -16.11
N TYR A 87 -11.39 -6.72 -17.17
CA TYR A 87 -11.18 -7.61 -18.29
C TYR A 87 -9.78 -7.46 -18.93
N LYS A 88 -9.34 -6.21 -19.15
CA LYS A 88 -7.99 -5.92 -19.68
C LYS A 88 -6.87 -6.32 -18.72
N LEU A 89 -7.07 -6.20 -17.41
CA LEU A 89 -6.07 -6.60 -16.43
C LEU A 89 -5.78 -8.10 -16.44
N ASN A 90 -6.70 -8.94 -16.94
CA ASN A 90 -6.47 -10.38 -17.06
C ASN A 90 -5.25 -10.71 -17.94
N GLU A 91 -4.90 -9.84 -18.90
CA GLU A 91 -3.71 -10.00 -19.75
C GLU A 91 -2.39 -9.96 -18.94
N TYR A 92 -2.39 -9.29 -17.79
CA TYR A 92 -1.24 -9.20 -16.88
C TYR A 92 -1.22 -10.32 -15.82
N SER A 93 -2.25 -11.17 -15.78
CA SER A 93 -2.37 -12.30 -14.86
C SER A 93 -2.11 -11.93 -13.39
N PRO A 94 -2.78 -10.91 -12.82
CA PRO A 94 -2.66 -10.59 -11.41
C PRO A 94 -3.21 -11.73 -10.54
N ASP A 95 -2.69 -11.89 -9.33
CA ASP A 95 -3.27 -12.83 -8.37
C ASP A 95 -4.61 -12.32 -7.84
N ILE A 96 -4.76 -11.00 -7.73
CA ILE A 96 -5.95 -10.32 -7.20
C ILE A 96 -6.15 -9.00 -7.97
N ILE A 97 -7.40 -8.60 -8.19
CA ILE A 97 -7.75 -7.22 -8.57
C ILE A 97 -8.33 -6.53 -7.34
N ASP A 98 -7.71 -5.42 -6.90
CA ASP A 98 -8.21 -4.60 -5.81
C ASP A 98 -8.92 -3.36 -6.33
N ILE A 99 -10.00 -2.93 -5.68
CA ILE A 99 -10.76 -1.73 -6.04
C ILE A 99 -10.51 -0.64 -5.00
N ASN A 100 -10.02 0.51 -5.45
CA ASN A 100 -9.82 1.67 -4.58
C ASN A 100 -11.13 2.44 -4.37
N MET A 101 -11.66 2.37 -3.16
CA MET A 101 -12.79 3.16 -2.67
C MET A 101 -12.43 3.99 -1.43
N GLY A 102 -11.11 4.27 -1.24
CA GLY A 102 -10.62 4.94 -0.04
C GLY A 102 -9.68 6.13 -0.26
N CYS A 103 -9.25 6.42 -1.49
CA CYS A 103 -8.36 7.55 -1.77
C CYS A 103 -9.04 8.88 -1.42
N PRO A 104 -8.44 9.72 -0.53
CA PRO A 104 -9.05 10.98 -0.10
C PRO A 104 -8.65 12.18 -0.95
N VAL A 105 -7.75 12.01 -1.92
CA VAL A 105 -7.13 13.10 -2.69
C VAL A 105 -8.18 13.87 -3.49
N PRO A 106 -8.24 15.23 -3.39
CA PRO A 106 -9.28 16.04 -4.04
C PRO A 106 -9.47 15.76 -5.52
N LYS A 107 -8.39 15.58 -6.28
CA LYS A 107 -8.45 15.27 -7.71
C LYS A 107 -9.17 13.94 -8.02
N ILE A 108 -9.04 12.94 -7.16
CA ILE A 108 -9.70 11.63 -7.32
C ILE A 108 -11.16 11.73 -6.89
N VAL A 109 -11.38 12.30 -5.71
CA VAL A 109 -12.71 12.46 -5.12
C VAL A 109 -13.61 13.41 -5.94
N GLY A 110 -13.03 14.47 -6.50
CA GLY A 110 -13.77 15.43 -7.35
C GLY A 110 -14.34 14.81 -8.63
N ASN A 111 -13.78 13.69 -9.07
CA ASN A 111 -14.29 12.91 -10.22
C ASN A 111 -15.27 11.79 -9.80
N GLY A 112 -15.69 11.73 -8.53
CA GLY A 112 -16.59 10.67 -8.06
C GLY A 112 -15.92 9.35 -7.67
N SER A 113 -14.60 9.24 -7.80
CA SER A 113 -13.83 8.02 -7.53
C SER A 113 -13.28 7.97 -6.09
N GLY A 114 -12.62 6.87 -5.73
CA GLY A 114 -11.98 6.71 -4.43
C GLY A 114 -12.99 6.81 -3.30
N SER A 115 -12.68 7.59 -2.26
CA SER A 115 -13.57 7.71 -1.09
C SER A 115 -14.91 8.42 -1.36
N ALA A 116 -15.11 9.05 -2.53
CA ALA A 116 -16.41 9.57 -2.93
C ALA A 116 -17.46 8.47 -3.05
N LEU A 117 -17.05 7.24 -3.41
CA LEU A 117 -17.91 6.07 -3.50
C LEU A 117 -18.50 5.66 -2.15
N MET A 118 -17.89 6.03 -1.03
CA MET A 118 -18.47 5.83 0.30
C MET A 118 -19.83 6.56 0.49
N LYS A 119 -20.08 7.63 -0.29
CA LYS A 119 -21.37 8.34 -0.30
C LYS A 119 -22.37 7.75 -1.28
N LEU A 120 -21.94 6.85 -2.15
CA LEU A 120 -22.72 6.25 -3.24
C LEU A 120 -22.61 4.71 -3.18
N PRO A 121 -23.09 4.09 -2.08
CA PRO A 121 -22.88 2.66 -1.85
C PRO A 121 -23.48 1.77 -2.94
N ASP A 122 -24.60 2.14 -3.56
CA ASP A 122 -25.21 1.37 -4.65
C ASP A 122 -24.30 1.38 -5.90
N THR A 123 -23.76 2.54 -6.27
CA THR A 123 -22.78 2.65 -7.36
C THR A 123 -21.50 1.87 -7.05
N ALA A 124 -21.02 1.92 -5.80
CA ALA A 124 -19.86 1.13 -5.36
C ALA A 124 -20.10 -0.37 -5.51
N ALA A 125 -21.30 -0.85 -5.14
CA ALA A 125 -21.69 -2.25 -5.31
C ALA A 125 -21.79 -2.64 -6.78
N GLU A 126 -22.32 -1.78 -7.63
CA GLU A 126 -22.38 -2.02 -9.08
C GLU A 126 -20.97 -2.11 -9.69
N ILE A 127 -20.06 -1.20 -9.31
CA ILE A 127 -18.66 -1.27 -9.69
C ILE A 127 -18.04 -2.60 -9.24
N CYS A 128 -18.25 -3.01 -8.00
CA CYS A 128 -17.73 -4.28 -7.50
C CYS A 128 -18.25 -5.47 -8.33
N ARG A 129 -19.56 -5.54 -8.57
CA ARG A 129 -20.19 -6.61 -9.39
C ARG A 129 -19.61 -6.65 -10.81
N GLU A 130 -19.47 -5.51 -11.47
CA GLU A 130 -18.91 -5.45 -12.83
C GLU A 130 -17.43 -5.86 -12.87
N VAL A 131 -16.63 -5.50 -11.84
CA VAL A 131 -15.24 -5.96 -11.74
C VAL A 131 -15.18 -7.46 -11.49
N VAL A 132 -15.96 -8.01 -10.56
CA VAL A 132 -16.03 -9.44 -10.26
C VAL A 132 -16.43 -10.26 -11.49
N LYS A 133 -17.43 -9.79 -12.24
CA LYS A 133 -17.91 -10.45 -13.46
C LYS A 133 -16.85 -10.56 -14.56
N ASN A 134 -15.93 -9.61 -14.63
CA ASN A 134 -14.94 -9.50 -15.72
C ASN A 134 -13.52 -9.91 -15.31
N ALA A 135 -13.26 -10.16 -14.02
CA ALA A 135 -11.98 -10.62 -13.50
C ALA A 135 -11.85 -12.15 -13.57
N ASN A 136 -10.65 -12.66 -13.90
CA ASN A 136 -10.31 -14.08 -13.83
C ASN A 136 -9.69 -14.48 -12.47
N CYS A 137 -9.59 -13.56 -11.53
CA CYS A 137 -8.98 -13.75 -10.22
C CYS A 137 -9.90 -13.16 -9.14
N PRO A 138 -9.65 -13.44 -7.82
CA PRO A 138 -10.38 -12.83 -6.73
C PRO A 138 -10.36 -11.30 -6.79
N VAL A 139 -11.44 -10.66 -6.35
CA VAL A 139 -11.58 -9.22 -6.29
C VAL A 139 -11.65 -8.76 -4.83
N THR A 140 -10.89 -7.72 -4.47
CA THR A 140 -10.92 -7.11 -3.15
C THR A 140 -11.31 -5.64 -3.23
N VAL A 141 -11.75 -5.07 -2.12
CA VAL A 141 -12.14 -3.65 -2.05
C VAL A 141 -11.45 -2.98 -0.87
N LYS A 142 -10.78 -1.84 -1.13
CA LYS A 142 -10.15 -1.04 -0.08
C LYS A 142 -10.89 0.28 0.12
N PHE A 143 -11.37 0.52 1.34
CA PHE A 143 -12.17 1.69 1.71
C PHE A 143 -11.75 2.30 3.06
N ARG A 144 -12.45 3.36 3.50
CA ARG A 144 -12.25 4.05 4.76
C ARG A 144 -13.42 3.83 5.73
N ALA A 145 -13.33 4.39 6.95
CA ALA A 145 -14.40 4.35 7.94
C ALA A 145 -15.71 5.02 7.46
N GLY A 146 -15.58 6.00 6.58
CA GLY A 146 -16.67 6.78 6.02
C GLY A 146 -16.16 8.03 5.32
N TRP A 147 -17.09 8.90 4.90
CA TRP A 147 -16.75 10.19 4.31
C TRP A 147 -16.26 11.20 5.36
N ASP A 148 -17.01 11.37 6.42
CA ASP A 148 -16.71 12.25 7.56
C ASP A 148 -17.25 11.63 8.87
N GLU A 149 -17.12 12.34 9.98
CA GLU A 149 -17.52 11.87 11.30
C GLU A 149 -19.03 11.63 11.44
N ASN A 150 -19.86 12.32 10.64
CA ASN A 150 -21.31 12.19 10.64
C ASN A 150 -21.83 11.12 9.67
N SER A 151 -20.94 10.53 8.86
CA SER A 151 -21.27 9.56 7.81
C SER A 151 -20.33 8.37 7.81
N ILE A 152 -20.10 7.79 9.01
CA ILE A 152 -19.36 6.54 9.17
C ILE A 152 -20.29 5.40 8.75
N ASN A 153 -19.92 4.68 7.70
CA ASN A 153 -20.71 3.61 7.11
C ASN A 153 -19.92 2.35 6.74
N ALA A 154 -18.69 2.21 7.25
CA ALA A 154 -17.78 1.12 6.91
C ALA A 154 -18.39 -0.28 7.04
N VAL A 155 -19.20 -0.50 8.10
CA VAL A 155 -19.80 -1.81 8.37
C VAL A 155 -20.83 -2.19 7.30
N GLU A 156 -21.75 -1.30 7.00
CA GLU A 156 -22.78 -1.55 5.97
C GLU A 156 -22.15 -1.58 4.57
N PHE A 157 -21.13 -0.77 4.35
CA PHE A 157 -20.37 -0.77 3.10
C PHE A 157 -19.65 -2.11 2.88
N ALA A 158 -19.01 -2.67 3.93
CA ALA A 158 -18.35 -3.97 3.86
C ALA A 158 -19.33 -5.11 3.53
N LYS A 159 -20.50 -5.14 4.19
CA LYS A 159 -21.57 -6.11 3.89
C LYS A 159 -22.03 -6.02 2.43
N LEU A 160 -22.16 -4.80 1.93
CA LEU A 160 -22.58 -4.55 0.55
C LEU A 160 -21.52 -5.02 -0.44
N MET A 161 -20.21 -4.82 -0.14
CA MET A 161 -19.12 -5.32 -0.98
C MET A 161 -19.04 -6.85 -0.98
N GLU A 162 -19.24 -7.50 0.16
CA GLU A 162 -19.36 -8.95 0.27
C GLU A 162 -20.51 -9.48 -0.60
N GLN A 163 -21.69 -8.87 -0.49
CA GLN A 163 -22.86 -9.22 -1.32
C GLN A 163 -22.64 -8.96 -2.81
N ALA A 164 -21.80 -7.99 -3.15
CA ALA A 164 -21.42 -7.71 -4.53
C ALA A 164 -20.35 -8.67 -5.09
N GLY A 165 -19.84 -9.60 -4.25
CA GLY A 165 -18.92 -10.66 -4.67
C GLY A 165 -17.45 -10.39 -4.36
N ALA A 166 -17.12 -9.39 -3.52
CA ALA A 166 -15.76 -9.19 -3.06
C ALA A 166 -15.27 -10.41 -2.26
N SER A 167 -14.03 -10.84 -2.51
CA SER A 167 -13.38 -11.98 -1.83
C SER A 167 -12.66 -11.57 -0.54
N ALA A 168 -12.37 -10.29 -0.33
CA ALA A 168 -11.87 -9.71 0.91
C ALA A 168 -12.09 -8.19 0.90
N VAL A 169 -12.01 -7.57 2.06
CA VAL A 169 -12.07 -6.11 2.21
C VAL A 169 -10.89 -5.59 3.03
N THR A 170 -10.40 -4.39 2.68
CA THR A 170 -9.41 -3.66 3.47
C THR A 170 -10.07 -2.41 4.04
N CYS A 171 -10.15 -2.30 5.36
CA CYS A 171 -10.72 -1.15 6.06
C CYS A 171 -9.62 -0.27 6.65
N HIS A 172 -9.55 1.01 6.22
CA HIS A 172 -8.75 2.02 6.90
C HIS A 172 -9.61 2.73 7.95
N GLY A 173 -9.24 2.62 9.23
CA GLY A 173 -9.98 3.15 10.37
C GLY A 173 -10.00 4.69 10.48
N ARG A 174 -9.89 5.42 9.37
CA ARG A 174 -10.07 6.88 9.28
C ARG A 174 -11.11 7.23 8.25
N THR A 175 -11.82 8.34 8.48
CA THR A 175 -12.71 8.92 7.47
C THR A 175 -11.91 9.64 6.37
N ARG A 176 -12.59 10.02 5.28
CA ARG A 176 -11.97 10.80 4.20
C ARG A 176 -11.51 12.17 4.70
N THR A 177 -12.31 12.84 5.52
CA THR A 177 -12.00 14.18 6.02
C THR A 177 -10.82 14.21 6.99
N GLN A 178 -10.62 13.16 7.76
CA GLN A 178 -9.42 13.01 8.59
C GLN A 178 -8.13 12.92 7.78
N PHE A 179 -8.18 12.47 6.54
CA PHE A 179 -6.98 12.22 5.73
C PHE A 179 -6.00 11.30 6.45
N TYR A 180 -5.05 11.88 7.20
CA TYR A 180 -4.06 11.19 8.03
C TYR A 180 -3.95 11.78 9.44
N SER A 181 -4.82 12.74 9.80
CA SER A 181 -4.84 13.34 11.13
C SER A 181 -5.48 12.42 12.17
N GLY A 182 -5.23 12.70 13.44
CA GLY A 182 -5.74 11.90 14.56
C GLY A 182 -5.23 10.47 14.55
N LYS A 183 -5.99 9.56 15.17
CA LYS A 183 -5.73 8.11 15.22
C LYS A 183 -6.72 7.37 14.35
N ALA A 184 -6.30 6.24 13.78
CA ALA A 184 -7.21 5.30 13.14
C ALA A 184 -8.08 4.62 14.21
N ASP A 185 -9.39 4.58 13.98
CA ASP A 185 -10.33 3.89 14.84
C ASP A 185 -10.33 2.39 14.51
N TRP A 186 -9.72 1.61 15.39
CA TRP A 186 -9.62 0.17 15.23
C TRP A 186 -10.93 -0.55 15.63
N ASP A 187 -11.80 0.07 16.41
CA ASP A 187 -13.11 -0.50 16.73
C ASP A 187 -14.00 -0.60 15.48
N ILE A 188 -13.88 0.34 14.55
CA ILE A 188 -14.54 0.25 13.24
C ILE A 188 -14.04 -0.98 12.46
N ILE A 189 -12.72 -1.26 12.47
CA ILE A 189 -12.17 -2.45 11.82
C ILE A 189 -12.71 -3.72 12.47
N LYS A 190 -12.78 -3.76 13.81
CA LYS A 190 -13.37 -4.86 14.58
C LYS A 190 -14.85 -5.08 14.22
N GLN A 191 -15.63 -4.00 14.14
CA GLN A 191 -17.04 -4.08 13.74
C GLN A 191 -17.20 -4.61 12.32
N VAL A 192 -16.37 -4.14 11.37
CA VAL A 192 -16.34 -4.69 10.00
C VAL A 192 -16.03 -6.18 10.03
N LYS A 193 -15.00 -6.61 10.79
CA LYS A 193 -14.64 -8.04 10.90
C LYS A 193 -15.77 -8.89 11.46
N GLY A 194 -16.51 -8.37 12.44
CA GLY A 194 -17.67 -9.07 13.00
C GLY A 194 -18.90 -9.11 12.10
N ALA A 195 -18.94 -8.27 11.05
CA ALA A 195 -20.12 -8.10 10.20
C ALA A 195 -20.07 -8.87 8.86
N VAL A 196 -18.89 -9.32 8.42
CA VAL A 196 -18.70 -10.05 7.16
C VAL A 196 -18.03 -11.40 7.40
N LYS A 197 -18.19 -12.33 6.46
CA LYS A 197 -17.59 -13.68 6.49
C LYS A 197 -16.27 -13.73 5.71
N ILE A 198 -16.10 -12.84 4.74
CA ILE A 198 -14.87 -12.73 3.96
C ILE A 198 -13.71 -12.16 4.81
N PRO A 199 -12.45 -12.42 4.44
CA PRO A 199 -11.30 -11.85 5.12
C PRO A 199 -11.34 -10.34 5.20
N VAL A 200 -10.88 -9.80 6.36
CA VAL A 200 -10.76 -8.36 6.60
C VAL A 200 -9.30 -8.01 6.84
N ILE A 201 -8.79 -7.06 6.09
CA ILE A 201 -7.44 -6.51 6.22
C ILE A 201 -7.54 -5.19 6.97
N GLY A 202 -6.92 -5.11 8.16
CA GLY A 202 -6.90 -3.91 8.99
C GLY A 202 -5.81 -2.93 8.54
N ASN A 203 -6.16 -1.66 8.40
CA ASN A 203 -5.21 -0.62 7.98
C ASN A 203 -5.33 0.64 8.84
N GLY A 204 -4.19 1.21 9.21
CA GLY A 204 -4.06 2.47 9.96
C GLY A 204 -3.21 2.33 11.22
N ASP A 205 -2.18 3.18 11.30
CA ASP A 205 -1.30 3.37 12.46
C ASP A 205 -0.46 2.15 12.89
N VAL A 206 -0.35 1.12 12.06
CA VAL A 206 0.63 0.05 12.25
C VAL A 206 2.00 0.54 11.75
N VAL A 207 3.00 0.52 12.65
CA VAL A 207 4.34 1.05 12.40
C VAL A 207 5.47 0.11 12.83
N ASP A 208 5.14 -0.96 13.56
CA ASP A 208 6.08 -1.95 14.12
C ASP A 208 5.36 -3.26 14.49
N GLY A 209 6.12 -4.23 15.03
CA GLY A 209 5.58 -5.52 15.45
C GLY A 209 4.56 -5.41 16.59
N GLU A 210 4.77 -4.51 17.55
CA GLU A 210 3.84 -4.32 18.67
C GLU A 210 2.47 -3.82 18.19
N SER A 211 2.47 -2.76 17.37
CA SER A 211 1.24 -2.21 16.80
C SER A 211 0.55 -3.18 15.83
N ALA A 212 1.32 -4.02 15.10
CA ALA A 212 0.75 -5.07 14.28
C ALA A 212 0.04 -6.13 15.14
N LYS A 213 0.70 -6.64 16.19
CA LYS A 213 0.10 -7.59 17.14
C LYS A 213 -1.15 -6.99 17.81
N ALA A 214 -1.04 -5.75 18.29
CA ALA A 214 -2.17 -5.06 18.92
C ALA A 214 -3.39 -4.94 17.98
N MET A 215 -3.17 -4.61 16.68
CA MET A 215 -4.27 -4.56 15.71
C MET A 215 -4.91 -5.94 15.53
N TYR A 216 -4.13 -7.02 15.41
CA TYR A 216 -4.66 -8.37 15.33
C TYR A 216 -5.50 -8.74 16.55
N GLU A 217 -4.99 -8.47 17.77
CA GLU A 217 -5.66 -8.82 19.02
C GLU A 217 -6.94 -8.00 19.26
N GLN A 218 -6.91 -6.70 18.97
CA GLN A 218 -8.04 -5.81 19.20
C GLN A 218 -9.14 -5.96 18.16
N THR A 219 -8.79 -6.23 16.91
CA THR A 219 -9.77 -6.21 15.81
C THR A 219 -10.17 -7.59 15.32
N GLY A 220 -9.33 -8.61 15.52
CA GLY A 220 -9.52 -9.95 14.96
C GLY A 220 -9.35 -10.00 13.43
N CYS A 221 -8.79 -8.98 12.78
CA CYS A 221 -8.57 -8.95 11.34
C CYS A 221 -7.68 -10.12 10.86
N ASP A 222 -7.77 -10.48 9.59
CA ASP A 222 -7.04 -11.62 9.02
C ASP A 222 -5.63 -11.23 8.58
N LEU A 223 -5.42 -9.96 8.23
CA LEU A 223 -4.12 -9.39 7.87
C LEU A 223 -4.04 -7.92 8.32
N VAL A 224 -2.84 -7.45 8.66
CA VAL A 224 -2.58 -6.03 8.84
C VAL A 224 -1.95 -5.44 7.58
N MET A 225 -2.27 -4.18 7.26
CA MET A 225 -1.70 -3.48 6.11
C MET A 225 -0.97 -2.22 6.56
N ILE A 226 0.30 -2.10 6.18
CA ILE A 226 1.19 -1.02 6.56
C ILE A 226 1.31 -0.01 5.42
N GLY A 227 1.01 1.26 5.72
CA GLY A 227 1.24 2.37 4.80
C GLY A 227 2.44 3.21 5.23
N ARG A 228 2.20 4.39 5.80
CA ARG A 228 3.22 5.36 6.21
C ARG A 228 4.27 4.82 7.19
N GLY A 229 3.94 3.78 7.96
CA GLY A 229 4.89 3.09 8.83
C GLY A 229 6.08 2.45 8.10
N SER A 230 5.95 2.20 6.81
CA SER A 230 7.01 1.65 5.97
C SER A 230 7.93 2.71 5.33
N TYR A 231 7.61 4.01 5.37
CA TYR A 231 8.37 5.04 4.67
C TYR A 231 9.86 5.07 5.07
N GLY A 232 10.76 4.76 4.14
CA GLY A 232 12.19 4.64 4.37
C GLY A 232 12.57 3.51 5.33
N ARG A 233 11.67 2.54 5.53
CA ARG A 233 11.81 1.42 6.46
C ARG A 233 11.22 0.13 5.89
N PRO A 234 11.66 -0.37 4.72
CA PRO A 234 11.11 -1.60 4.16
C PRO A 234 11.31 -2.80 5.10
N TRP A 235 12.32 -2.78 5.95
CA TRP A 235 12.56 -3.81 6.96
C TRP A 235 11.47 -3.93 8.05
N VAL A 236 10.51 -2.99 8.10
CA VAL A 236 9.37 -3.09 9.04
C VAL A 236 8.59 -4.40 8.85
N PHE A 237 8.57 -4.96 7.64
CA PHE A 237 7.89 -6.24 7.36
C PHE A 237 8.65 -7.42 8.01
N ARG A 238 9.98 -7.42 7.98
CA ARG A 238 10.82 -8.37 8.72
C ARG A 238 10.59 -8.26 10.22
N ASP A 239 10.60 -7.03 10.73
CA ASP A 239 10.47 -6.75 12.16
C ASP A 239 9.08 -7.18 12.67
N VAL A 240 8.02 -6.92 11.89
CA VAL A 240 6.65 -7.36 12.20
C VAL A 240 6.58 -8.89 12.20
N LYS A 241 7.10 -9.55 11.17
CA LYS A 241 7.10 -11.00 11.06
C LYS A 241 7.79 -11.63 12.27
N HIS A 242 9.00 -11.20 12.58
CA HIS A 242 9.77 -11.70 13.72
C HIS A 242 9.00 -11.50 15.04
N TYR A 243 8.43 -10.32 15.27
CA TYR A 243 7.69 -10.02 16.48
C TYR A 243 6.42 -10.89 16.64
N LEU A 244 5.71 -11.13 15.56
CA LEU A 244 4.53 -12.00 15.57
C LEU A 244 4.88 -13.47 15.86
N GLU A 245 6.07 -13.90 15.45
CA GLU A 245 6.57 -15.27 15.70
C GLU A 245 7.11 -15.48 17.12
N THR A 246 7.87 -14.50 17.62
CA THR A 246 8.66 -14.68 18.83
C THR A 246 8.16 -13.87 20.02
N GLY A 247 7.45 -12.78 19.77
CA GLY A 247 7.11 -11.76 20.78
C GLY A 247 8.27 -10.83 21.12
N GLU A 248 9.41 -10.94 20.45
CA GLU A 248 10.61 -10.16 20.70
C GLU A 248 10.89 -9.16 19.58
N LYS A 249 11.48 -8.02 19.92
CA LYS A 249 11.94 -7.03 18.94
C LYS A 249 13.31 -7.41 18.40
N LEU A 250 13.50 -7.25 17.09
CA LEU A 250 14.85 -7.26 16.53
C LEU A 250 15.63 -6.01 16.99
N PRO A 251 16.96 -6.08 17.02
CA PRO A 251 17.80 -4.89 17.18
C PRO A 251 17.46 -3.82 16.14
N GLU A 252 17.65 -2.56 16.50
CA GLU A 252 17.52 -1.49 15.53
C GLU A 252 18.49 -1.66 14.36
N VAL A 253 18.04 -1.32 13.16
CA VAL A 253 18.85 -1.36 11.95
C VAL A 253 20.01 -0.39 12.08
N THR A 254 21.24 -0.85 11.85
CA THR A 254 22.44 -0.02 11.92
C THR A 254 22.42 1.05 10.83
N ILE A 255 23.28 2.06 11.00
CA ILE A 255 23.38 3.13 9.99
C ILE A 255 23.88 2.58 8.65
N GLU A 256 24.81 1.64 8.67
CA GLU A 256 25.36 0.99 7.49
C GLU A 256 24.27 0.20 6.74
N GLU A 257 23.49 -0.62 7.45
CA GLU A 257 22.36 -1.34 6.86
C GLU A 257 21.36 -0.36 6.25
N LYS A 258 21.02 0.71 6.98
CA LYS A 258 20.07 1.72 6.52
C LYS A 258 20.55 2.42 5.25
N MET A 259 21.84 2.76 5.16
CA MET A 259 22.44 3.37 3.98
C MET A 259 22.53 2.39 2.82
N ALA A 260 22.84 1.12 3.07
CA ALA A 260 22.82 0.08 2.05
C ALA A 260 21.41 -0.12 1.45
N VAL A 261 20.38 -0.09 2.29
CA VAL A 261 18.98 -0.17 1.85
C VAL A 261 18.58 1.04 1.02
N MET A 262 18.96 2.26 1.44
CA MET A 262 18.73 3.50 0.68
C MET A 262 19.38 3.43 -0.69
N LYS A 263 20.66 3.00 -0.76
CA LYS A 263 21.42 2.82 -2.00
C LYS A 263 20.69 1.87 -2.93
N LYS A 264 20.40 0.64 -2.47
CA LYS A 264 19.70 -0.39 -3.25
C LYS A 264 18.35 0.09 -3.79
N HIS A 265 17.56 0.79 -2.96
CA HIS A 265 16.29 1.34 -3.38
C HIS A 265 16.43 2.35 -4.53
N CYS A 266 17.39 3.29 -4.43
CA CYS A 266 17.63 4.28 -5.48
C CYS A 266 18.18 3.64 -6.77
N GLU A 267 19.04 2.63 -6.65
CA GLU A 267 19.53 1.84 -7.80
C GLU A 267 18.37 1.16 -8.53
N LEU A 268 17.43 0.54 -7.79
CA LEU A 268 16.23 -0.06 -8.37
C LEU A 268 15.33 0.98 -9.06
N ILE A 269 15.14 2.16 -8.45
CA ILE A 269 14.38 3.24 -9.09
C ILE A 269 15.05 3.65 -10.41
N CYS A 270 16.36 3.82 -10.44
CA CYS A 270 17.11 4.16 -11.63
C CYS A 270 17.06 3.05 -12.69
N LYS A 271 17.11 1.79 -12.28
CA LYS A 271 16.97 0.64 -13.16
C LYS A 271 15.65 0.66 -13.95
N TYR A 272 14.52 0.95 -13.27
CA TYR A 272 13.19 0.92 -13.88
C TYR A 272 12.79 2.21 -14.60
N LYS A 273 13.36 3.36 -14.21
CA LYS A 273 12.91 4.68 -14.70
C LYS A 273 14.00 5.45 -15.47
N GLY A 274 15.22 4.91 -15.52
CA GLY A 274 16.42 5.59 -15.98
C GLY A 274 16.94 6.59 -14.93
N GLU A 275 18.25 6.87 -14.93
CA GLU A 275 18.90 7.64 -13.86
C GLU A 275 18.30 9.04 -13.69
N ARG A 276 18.13 9.80 -14.78
CA ARG A 276 17.63 11.19 -14.74
C ARG A 276 16.25 11.31 -14.08
N GLN A 277 15.30 10.44 -14.44
CA GLN A 277 13.96 10.44 -13.85
C GLN A 277 13.98 9.76 -12.50
N GLY A 278 14.69 8.66 -12.37
CA GLY A 278 14.83 7.88 -11.15
C GLY A 278 15.36 8.71 -10.00
N MET A 279 16.44 9.44 -10.18
CA MET A 279 17.02 10.28 -9.13
C MET A 279 16.08 11.42 -8.69
N LYS A 280 15.31 12.02 -9.62
CA LYS A 280 14.29 13.03 -9.25
C LYS A 280 13.22 12.43 -8.31
N GLU A 281 12.79 11.22 -8.56
CA GLU A 281 11.79 10.53 -7.74
C GLU A 281 12.40 9.99 -6.44
N ALA A 282 13.66 9.54 -6.48
CA ALA A 282 14.40 9.04 -5.32
C ALA A 282 14.62 10.11 -4.22
N ARG A 283 14.71 11.39 -4.56
CA ARG A 283 14.92 12.50 -3.60
C ARG A 283 13.98 12.43 -2.39
N LYS A 284 12.70 12.17 -2.66
CA LYS A 284 11.68 12.02 -1.62
C LYS A 284 11.94 10.79 -0.75
N ASN A 285 12.32 9.69 -1.37
CA ASN A 285 12.59 8.43 -0.66
C ASN A 285 13.85 8.57 0.21
N CYS A 286 14.93 9.18 -0.32
CA CYS A 286 16.15 9.47 0.43
C CYS A 286 15.85 10.30 1.69
N ALA A 287 14.98 11.31 1.59
CA ALA A 287 14.59 12.15 2.71
C ALA A 287 13.91 11.36 3.86
N TRP A 288 13.29 10.23 3.57
CA TRP A 288 12.74 9.35 4.60
C TRP A 288 13.81 8.50 5.28
N TYR A 289 14.81 8.01 4.53
CA TYR A 289 15.91 7.22 5.10
C TYR A 289 16.79 8.04 6.05
N VAL A 290 17.02 9.32 5.76
CA VAL A 290 17.84 10.18 6.62
C VAL A 290 17.08 10.78 7.80
N LYS A 291 15.78 10.47 7.95
CA LYS A 291 15.00 10.92 9.11
C LYS A 291 15.53 10.28 10.38
N GLY A 292 15.76 11.13 11.40
CA GLY A 292 16.25 10.70 12.72
C GLY A 292 17.78 10.67 12.85
N LEU A 293 18.54 10.83 11.75
CA LEU A 293 19.99 10.93 11.80
C LEU A 293 20.45 12.31 12.34
N LYS A 294 21.66 12.37 12.84
CA LYS A 294 22.31 13.64 13.25
C LYS A 294 22.32 14.62 12.07
N GLY A 295 21.83 15.82 12.28
CA GLY A 295 21.71 16.81 11.20
C GLY A 295 20.65 16.49 10.14
N SER A 296 19.64 15.67 10.43
CA SER A 296 18.62 15.20 9.48
C SER A 296 17.93 16.31 8.70
N ALA A 297 17.79 17.52 9.23
CA ALA A 297 17.24 18.67 8.51
C ALA A 297 18.12 19.07 7.32
N ARG A 298 19.44 19.16 7.54
CA ARG A 298 20.43 19.44 6.49
C ARG A 298 20.48 18.30 5.45
N LEU A 299 20.51 17.05 5.93
CA LEU A 299 20.52 15.88 5.06
C LEU A 299 19.27 15.82 4.14
N ARG A 300 18.08 16.13 4.68
CA ARG A 300 16.85 16.23 3.86
C ARG A 300 16.94 17.32 2.79
N ALA A 301 17.53 18.47 3.12
CA ALA A 301 17.75 19.53 2.12
C ALA A 301 18.70 19.05 1.01
N GLN A 302 19.78 18.34 1.36
CA GLN A 302 20.72 17.75 0.41
C GLN A 302 20.05 16.70 -0.50
N CYS A 303 19.14 15.88 0.03
CA CYS A 303 18.36 14.93 -0.81
C CYS A 303 17.65 15.65 -1.97
N GLY A 304 17.20 16.89 -1.78
CA GLY A 304 16.57 17.69 -2.85
C GLY A 304 17.49 18.04 -4.01
N GLY A 305 18.80 18.00 -3.82
CA GLY A 305 19.85 18.31 -4.79
C GLY A 305 20.39 17.10 -5.57
N LEU A 306 20.06 15.87 -5.20
CA LEU A 306 20.56 14.66 -5.86
C LEU A 306 20.10 14.60 -7.32
N ASN A 307 21.02 14.49 -8.27
CA ASN A 307 20.74 14.42 -9.71
C ASN A 307 21.24 13.12 -10.34
N THR A 308 22.32 12.56 -9.80
CA THR A 308 22.98 11.33 -10.27
C THR A 308 23.07 10.32 -9.13
N ILE A 309 23.32 9.07 -9.49
CA ILE A 309 23.59 8.03 -8.51
C ILE A 309 24.94 8.25 -7.79
N SER A 310 25.88 8.94 -8.44
CA SER A 310 27.15 9.34 -7.84
C SER A 310 26.94 10.33 -6.70
N ASP A 311 26.06 11.34 -6.89
CA ASP A 311 25.71 12.29 -5.82
C ASP A 311 25.15 11.55 -4.58
N LEU A 312 24.38 10.47 -4.82
CA LEU A 312 23.85 9.65 -3.74
C LEU A 312 24.95 8.91 -2.99
N TYR A 313 25.92 8.33 -3.72
CA TYR A 313 27.03 7.58 -3.10
C TYR A 313 27.89 8.51 -2.25
N GLU A 314 28.27 9.69 -2.78
CA GLU A 314 29.02 10.71 -2.03
C GLU A 314 28.27 11.14 -0.76
N MET A 315 26.94 11.29 -0.84
CA MET A 315 26.11 11.62 0.32
C MET A 315 26.10 10.47 1.35
N ILE A 316 26.03 9.22 0.91
CA ILE A 316 26.06 8.04 1.79
C ILE A 316 27.41 7.96 2.51
N ASP A 317 28.53 8.09 1.79
CA ASP A 317 29.87 8.04 2.35
C ASP A 317 30.07 9.15 3.41
N HIS A 318 29.58 10.36 3.13
CA HIS A 318 29.62 11.46 4.07
C HIS A 318 28.76 11.19 5.34
N ILE A 319 27.60 10.55 5.19
CA ILE A 319 26.75 10.18 6.33
C ILE A 319 27.47 9.15 7.19
N LEU A 320 28.04 8.11 6.60
CA LEU A 320 28.74 7.05 7.31
C LEU A 320 29.95 7.60 8.08
N ALA A 321 30.78 8.42 7.43
CA ALA A 321 31.91 9.05 8.08
C ALA A 321 31.51 9.91 9.30
N ASN A 322 30.41 10.67 9.21
CA ASN A 322 29.96 11.54 10.31
C ASN A 322 29.26 10.81 11.47
N GLU A 323 28.58 9.69 11.19
CA GLU A 323 27.86 8.90 12.20
C GLU A 323 28.78 7.90 12.91
N LEU A 324 29.79 7.37 12.22
CA LEU A 324 30.77 6.41 12.75
C LEU A 324 31.96 7.10 13.43
N GLY A 325 32.13 8.43 13.27
CA GLY A 325 33.18 9.19 13.94
C GLY A 325 34.56 9.06 13.27
N GLU A 326 34.60 8.72 11.97
CA GLU A 326 35.79 8.73 11.13
C GLU A 326 36.08 10.11 10.54
#